data_a7616ac7e9a915e5ff185444134f4ff3
#
_entry.id   a7616ac7e9a915e5ff185444134f4ff3
#
_cell.length_a   1.000
_cell.length_b   1.000
_cell.length_c   1.000
_cell.angle_alpha   90.00
_cell.angle_beta   90.00
_cell.angle_gamma   90.00
#
_symmetry.space_group_name_H-M   'P 1'
#
loop_
_entity.id
_entity.type
_entity.pdbx_description
1 polymer ?
#
loop_
_entity_poly.entity_id
_entity_poly.type
_entity_poly.pdbx_seq_one_letter_code
_entity_poly.pdbx_strand_id
1 'polypeptide(L)'
;MYLRCLLIFLAFVLSNATKERYDGNIVVSVIPSEEEHYKLLLDLEHQHEIDIWNELIRNGSVHIMFHQQKKPQLMSLFHSLNMKPTILINDVQKILDEEEQTLLAHARSRVAPGIHDTFHNYDQLTTWLKEIVNSHSTLATLLSIGKTYENRDIWLVKLTSNNGQAKKKIFMDFGIHAREWISPATGAYIINELLTKYATGGDAKTILDTWELHIVPVLNPDGYAHSHSTARMWRKNRRPTSGTCIGVDLNRNFGYMWNKGGSSSNPCDDTYHGGSAMSENEAKALQNYMTNKPWDTYLTFHSYGQWLFTNWGYTTADPPNFNLLKSKAKVSADAIRSVNGRVYTIGSSAQLLYVASGGSEDWTAGTLKILYSYCYELPPTGGTGFLAPTSEIKKTGHETYIGLVAFLKTF
;
A
#
# COMPACT_ATOMS: atom_id res chain seq x y z
N MET A 1 -15.68 15.87 -63.10
CA MET A 1 -16.33 15.20 -61.96
C MET A 1 -15.27 15.09 -60.85
N TYR A 2 -15.22 16.10 -59.96
CA TYR A 2 -14.18 16.22 -58.94
C TYR A 2 -14.66 15.59 -57.63
N LEU A 3 -13.96 14.53 -57.19
CA LEU A 3 -14.18 13.87 -55.92
C LEU A 3 -13.43 14.67 -54.83
N ARG A 4 -14.16 15.39 -53.96
CA ARG A 4 -13.59 16.04 -52.79
C ARG A 4 -13.46 15.01 -51.69
N CYS A 5 -12.23 14.61 -51.35
CA CYS A 5 -11.93 13.89 -50.11
C CYS A 5 -12.07 14.86 -48.96
N LEU A 6 -13.06 14.61 -48.09
CA LEU A 6 -13.23 15.31 -46.82
C LEU A 6 -12.32 14.60 -45.78
N LEU A 7 -11.18 15.20 -45.47
CA LEU A 7 -10.32 14.79 -44.35
C LEU A 7 -10.97 15.29 -43.08
N ILE A 8 -11.62 14.37 -42.31
CA ILE A 8 -12.08 14.64 -40.97
C ILE A 8 -10.85 14.51 -40.07
N PHE A 9 -10.30 15.65 -39.61
CA PHE A 9 -9.38 15.72 -38.51
C PHE A 9 -10.16 15.46 -37.21
N LEU A 10 -10.11 14.23 -36.69
CA LEU A 10 -10.46 13.98 -35.27
C LEU A 10 -9.37 14.64 -34.40
N ALA A 11 -9.64 15.84 -33.91
CA ALA A 11 -8.88 16.41 -32.85
C ALA A 11 -9.16 15.57 -31.58
N PHE A 12 -8.25 14.68 -31.24
CA PHE A 12 -8.17 14.14 -29.89
C PHE A 12 -7.83 15.30 -28.96
N VAL A 13 -8.85 15.86 -28.33
CA VAL A 13 -8.65 16.71 -27.16
C VAL A 13 -8.14 15.77 -26.06
N LEU A 14 -6.83 15.66 -25.95
CA LEU A 14 -6.19 15.17 -24.74
C LEU A 14 -6.57 16.19 -23.65
N SER A 15 -7.59 15.90 -22.91
CA SER A 15 -7.86 16.54 -21.63
C SER A 15 -6.64 16.23 -20.76
N ASN A 16 -5.65 17.10 -20.76
CA ASN A 16 -4.64 17.12 -19.70
C ASN A 16 -5.41 17.46 -18.42
N ALA A 17 -5.85 16.44 -17.68
CA ALA A 17 -6.34 16.65 -16.33
C ALA A 17 -5.23 17.38 -15.58
N THR A 18 -5.52 18.60 -15.14
CA THR A 18 -4.56 19.36 -14.33
C THR A 18 -4.33 18.59 -13.05
N LYS A 19 -3.05 18.35 -12.70
CA LYS A 19 -2.70 17.73 -11.43
C LYS A 19 -3.28 18.53 -10.28
N GLU A 20 -3.82 17.84 -9.31
CA GLU A 20 -4.23 18.44 -8.04
C GLU A 20 -3.02 19.07 -7.36
N ARG A 21 -3.21 20.28 -6.86
CA ARG A 21 -2.16 21.02 -6.18
C ARG A 21 -2.46 21.12 -4.70
N TYR A 22 -1.40 21.08 -3.92
CA TYR A 22 -1.43 21.11 -2.45
C TYR A 22 -0.76 22.40 -1.92
N ASP A 23 -0.86 23.52 -2.68
CA ASP A 23 -0.33 24.81 -2.31
C ASP A 23 -0.88 25.25 -0.94
N GLY A 24 0.03 25.64 -0.06
CA GLY A 24 -0.34 26.07 1.29
C GLY A 24 -0.73 24.95 2.24
N ASN A 25 -0.67 23.69 1.84
CA ASN A 25 -0.86 22.58 2.76
C ASN A 25 0.40 22.29 3.57
N ILE A 26 0.20 22.03 4.86
CA ILE A 26 1.24 21.66 5.82
C ILE A 26 0.89 20.30 6.45
N VAL A 27 1.89 19.59 6.97
CA VAL A 27 1.66 18.38 7.77
C VAL A 27 2.11 18.64 9.20
N VAL A 28 1.23 18.32 10.15
CA VAL A 28 1.45 18.47 11.58
C VAL A 28 1.33 17.12 12.26
N SER A 29 2.24 16.82 13.18
CA SER A 29 2.13 15.70 14.09
C SER A 29 1.38 16.15 15.34
N VAL A 30 0.44 15.34 15.81
CA VAL A 30 -0.23 15.49 17.10
C VAL A 30 -0.15 14.19 17.88
N ILE A 31 -0.23 14.23 19.21
CA ILE A 31 -0.18 13.05 20.08
C ILE A 31 -1.51 12.97 20.86
N PRO A 32 -2.53 12.29 20.33
CA PRO A 32 -3.77 12.06 21.03
C PRO A 32 -3.53 11.06 22.20
N SER A 33 -4.08 11.36 23.38
CA SER A 33 -3.94 10.53 24.58
C SER A 33 -5.28 10.08 25.17
N GLU A 34 -6.37 10.71 24.74
CA GLU A 34 -7.72 10.49 25.25
C GLU A 34 -8.64 10.01 24.14
N GLU A 35 -9.69 9.27 24.44
CA GLU A 35 -10.66 8.78 23.45
C GLU A 35 -11.36 9.92 22.69
N GLU A 36 -11.61 11.03 23.38
CA GLU A 36 -12.19 12.25 22.82
C GLU A 36 -11.28 12.90 21.78
N HIS A 37 -9.95 12.78 21.92
CA HIS A 37 -9.00 13.28 20.92
C HIS A 37 -9.11 12.53 19.59
N TYR A 38 -9.26 11.20 19.65
CA TYR A 38 -9.44 10.37 18.43
C TYR A 38 -10.76 10.66 17.75
N LYS A 39 -11.85 10.83 18.53
CA LYS A 39 -13.15 11.23 17.97
C LYS A 39 -13.09 12.59 17.31
N LEU A 40 -12.43 13.57 17.94
CA LEU A 40 -12.24 14.89 17.37
C LEU A 40 -11.48 14.83 16.03
N LEU A 41 -10.39 14.06 15.95
CA LEU A 41 -9.63 13.93 14.71
C LEU A 41 -10.47 13.30 13.60
N LEU A 42 -11.23 12.24 13.89
CA LEU A 42 -12.15 11.64 12.94
C LEU A 42 -13.28 12.59 12.50
N ASP A 43 -13.85 13.36 13.43
CA ASP A 43 -14.87 14.35 13.11
C ASP A 43 -14.32 15.47 12.20
N LEU A 44 -13.10 15.93 12.45
CA LEU A 44 -12.41 16.91 11.59
C LEU A 44 -12.11 16.35 10.20
N GLU A 45 -11.73 15.07 10.11
CA GLU A 45 -11.53 14.38 8.84
C GLU A 45 -12.84 14.23 8.06
N HIS A 46 -13.91 13.78 8.71
CA HIS A 46 -15.25 13.69 8.10
C HIS A 46 -15.79 15.04 7.63
N GLN A 47 -15.38 16.14 8.27
CA GLN A 47 -15.72 17.50 7.84
C GLN A 47 -14.78 18.05 6.75
N HIS A 48 -13.81 17.25 6.30
CA HIS A 48 -12.75 17.64 5.36
C HIS A 48 -11.92 18.87 5.84
N GLU A 49 -11.82 19.03 7.17
CA GLU A 49 -10.99 20.05 7.77
C GLU A 49 -9.51 19.65 7.80
N ILE A 50 -9.25 18.36 7.89
CA ILE A 50 -7.92 17.73 7.89
C ILE A 50 -7.93 16.47 7.01
N ASP A 51 -6.74 15.99 6.61
CA ASP A 51 -6.49 14.68 6.00
C ASP A 51 -5.52 13.92 6.92
N ILE A 52 -5.95 12.78 7.44
CA ILE A 52 -5.13 11.93 8.31
C ILE A 52 -4.23 11.07 7.43
N TRP A 53 -2.90 11.22 7.62
CA TRP A 53 -1.90 10.56 6.79
C TRP A 53 -1.50 9.18 7.28
N ASN A 54 -1.33 9.02 8.58
CA ASN A 54 -1.02 7.70 9.14
C ASN A 54 -2.19 7.18 9.98
N GLU A 55 -2.13 5.91 10.32
CA GLU A 55 -3.16 5.31 11.19
C GLU A 55 -3.21 6.00 12.57
N LEU A 56 -4.40 6.04 13.18
CA LEU A 56 -4.61 6.63 14.50
C LEU A 56 -3.97 5.77 15.60
N ILE A 57 -2.75 6.11 15.97
CA ILE A 57 -1.92 5.35 16.91
C ILE A 57 -2.32 5.66 18.34
N ARG A 58 -2.58 4.64 19.17
CA ARG A 58 -2.81 4.83 20.60
C ARG A 58 -1.56 5.37 21.29
N ASN A 59 -1.69 6.56 21.89
CA ASN A 59 -0.59 7.30 22.54
C ASN A 59 0.63 7.53 21.63
N GLY A 60 0.43 7.53 20.33
CA GLY A 60 1.47 7.76 19.31
C GLY A 60 1.24 9.03 18.51
N SER A 61 2.17 9.28 17.59
CA SER A 61 2.11 10.44 16.70
C SER A 61 1.12 10.20 15.56
N VAL A 62 0.10 11.05 15.45
CA VAL A 62 -0.82 11.11 14.31
C VAL A 62 -0.42 12.29 13.42
N HIS A 63 -0.22 12.03 12.13
CA HIS A 63 0.15 13.04 11.15
C HIS A 63 -1.09 13.48 10.39
N ILE A 64 -1.30 14.77 10.35
CA ILE A 64 -2.48 15.38 9.73
C ILE A 64 -2.03 16.47 8.74
N MET A 65 -2.59 16.43 7.54
CA MET A 65 -2.43 17.48 6.55
C MET A 65 -3.63 18.42 6.60
N PHE A 66 -3.37 19.73 6.49
CA PHE A 66 -4.40 20.76 6.33
C PHE A 66 -3.82 22.01 5.73
N HIS A 67 -4.70 22.87 5.18
CA HIS A 67 -4.27 24.13 4.60
C HIS A 67 -3.83 25.14 5.69
N GLN A 68 -2.71 25.83 5.45
CA GLN A 68 -2.07 26.74 6.43
C GLN A 68 -2.99 27.86 6.95
N GLN A 69 -4.05 28.22 6.23
CA GLN A 69 -5.04 29.19 6.70
C GLN A 69 -5.75 28.72 7.98
N LYS A 70 -5.90 27.39 8.18
CA LYS A 70 -6.49 26.78 9.37
C LYS A 70 -5.49 26.65 10.54
N LYS A 71 -4.19 26.90 10.28
CA LYS A 71 -3.10 26.71 11.25
C LYS A 71 -3.33 27.44 12.59
N PRO A 72 -3.71 28.74 12.64
CA PRO A 72 -3.91 29.40 13.94
C PRO A 72 -4.99 28.72 14.78
N GLN A 73 -6.11 28.32 14.17
CA GLN A 73 -7.23 27.70 14.85
C GLN A 73 -6.88 26.28 15.31
N LEU A 74 -6.40 25.41 14.39
CA LEU A 74 -6.12 24.02 14.69
C LEU A 74 -4.95 23.85 15.67
N MET A 75 -3.86 24.63 15.51
CA MET A 75 -2.75 24.60 16.46
C MET A 75 -3.17 25.04 17.86
N SER A 76 -4.00 26.09 17.98
CA SER A 76 -4.55 26.52 19.26
C SER A 76 -5.41 25.42 19.91
N LEU A 77 -6.27 24.78 19.12
CA LEU A 77 -7.12 23.67 19.56
C LEU A 77 -6.26 22.50 20.08
N PHE A 78 -5.28 22.05 19.31
CA PHE A 78 -4.42 20.92 19.70
C PHE A 78 -3.55 21.24 20.92
N HIS A 79 -3.08 22.47 21.06
CA HIS A 79 -2.37 22.92 22.27
C HIS A 79 -3.29 22.90 23.51
N SER A 80 -4.52 23.42 23.39
CA SER A 80 -5.49 23.44 24.49
C SER A 80 -5.86 22.05 24.98
N LEU A 81 -5.82 21.05 24.11
CA LEU A 81 -6.04 19.62 24.37
C LEU A 81 -4.75 18.87 24.75
N ASN A 82 -3.62 19.56 24.95
CA ASN A 82 -2.32 18.97 25.25
C ASN A 82 -1.83 17.90 24.24
N MET A 83 -2.26 17.97 22.98
CA MET A 83 -1.88 17.03 21.92
C MET A 83 -0.49 17.32 21.32
N LYS A 84 0.27 18.25 21.86
CA LYS A 84 1.67 18.57 21.49
C LYS A 84 1.91 18.73 19.98
N PRO A 85 1.20 19.62 19.27
CA PRO A 85 1.33 19.73 17.83
C PRO A 85 2.74 20.17 17.41
N THR A 86 3.31 19.50 16.39
CA THR A 86 4.62 19.79 15.81
C THR A 86 4.52 19.78 14.29
N ILE A 87 5.04 20.81 13.61
CA ILE A 87 5.03 20.86 12.14
C ILE A 87 6.10 19.91 11.61
N LEU A 88 5.70 18.96 10.76
CA LEU A 88 6.58 18.03 10.07
C LEU A 88 6.94 18.51 8.66
N ILE A 89 5.94 19.01 7.91
CA ILE A 89 6.10 19.53 6.56
C ILE A 89 5.50 20.93 6.51
N ASN A 90 6.32 21.93 6.18
CA ASN A 90 5.86 23.32 6.08
C ASN A 90 5.21 23.64 4.73
N ASP A 91 5.50 22.86 3.69
CA ASP A 91 5.02 23.07 2.32
C ASP A 91 5.00 21.75 1.59
N VAL A 92 3.80 21.16 1.48
CA VAL A 92 3.60 19.86 0.82
C VAL A 92 3.83 20.02 -0.68
N GLN A 93 3.36 21.10 -1.30
CA GLN A 93 3.49 21.30 -2.74
C GLN A 93 4.95 21.39 -3.17
N LYS A 94 5.80 22.02 -2.37
CA LYS A 94 7.24 22.10 -2.67
C LYS A 94 7.88 20.72 -2.77
N ILE A 95 7.55 19.80 -1.85
CA ILE A 95 8.08 18.42 -1.89
C ILE A 95 7.54 17.67 -3.12
N LEU A 96 6.27 17.89 -3.49
CA LEU A 96 5.68 17.30 -4.69
C LEU A 96 6.32 17.82 -5.98
N ASP A 97 6.62 19.11 -6.05
CA ASP A 97 7.32 19.70 -7.18
C ASP A 97 8.75 19.11 -7.31
N GLU A 98 9.45 18.88 -6.20
CA GLU A 98 10.77 18.22 -6.17
C GLU A 98 10.68 16.73 -6.56
N GLU A 99 9.66 16.00 -6.09
CA GLU A 99 9.37 14.62 -6.51
C GLU A 99 9.13 14.56 -8.02
N GLU A 100 8.28 15.43 -8.56
CA GLU A 100 8.00 15.49 -10.00
C GLU A 100 9.24 15.81 -10.83
N GLN A 101 10.04 16.79 -10.42
CA GLN A 101 11.30 17.10 -11.11
C GLN A 101 12.25 15.91 -11.13
N THR A 102 12.33 15.15 -10.05
CA THR A 102 13.13 13.94 -9.96
C THR A 102 12.64 12.87 -10.95
N LEU A 103 11.33 12.62 -10.98
CA LEU A 103 10.70 11.68 -11.93
C LEU A 103 10.94 12.10 -13.38
N LEU A 104 10.79 13.39 -13.70
CA LEU A 104 11.04 13.94 -15.04
C LEU A 104 12.51 13.85 -15.45
N ALA A 105 13.45 14.07 -14.52
CA ALA A 105 14.87 13.92 -14.77
C ALA A 105 15.22 12.47 -15.13
N HIS A 106 14.66 11.50 -14.42
CA HIS A 106 14.81 10.07 -14.75
C HIS A 106 14.20 9.72 -16.12
N ALA A 107 13.00 10.26 -16.45
CA ALA A 107 12.36 10.02 -17.72
C ALA A 107 13.13 10.60 -18.92
N ARG A 108 13.89 11.69 -18.71
CA ARG A 108 14.73 12.34 -19.74
C ARG A 108 16.15 11.76 -19.83
N SER A 109 16.53 10.90 -18.91
CA SER A 109 17.86 10.28 -18.90
C SER A 109 18.07 9.43 -20.16
N ARG A 110 19.26 9.50 -20.75
CA ARG A 110 19.66 8.63 -21.88
C ARG A 110 19.79 7.15 -21.46
N VAL A 111 20.00 6.91 -20.19
CA VAL A 111 19.99 5.56 -19.60
C VAL A 111 18.66 5.42 -18.86
N ALA A 112 17.87 4.43 -19.26
CA ALA A 112 16.62 4.13 -18.57
C ALA A 112 16.92 3.83 -17.10
N PRO A 113 16.17 4.44 -16.15
CA PRO A 113 16.37 4.15 -14.72
C PRO A 113 16.05 2.68 -14.46
N GLY A 114 16.87 2.05 -13.61
CA GLY A 114 16.57 0.71 -13.10
C GLY A 114 15.28 0.75 -12.26
N ILE A 115 14.65 -0.41 -12.10
CA ILE A 115 13.37 -0.55 -11.36
C ILE A 115 13.45 -0.04 -9.91
N HIS A 116 14.65 0.09 -9.36
CA HIS A 116 14.89 0.54 -7.99
C HIS A 116 15.45 1.96 -7.88
N ASP A 117 15.59 2.68 -9.01
CA ASP A 117 16.21 4.00 -9.01
C ASP A 117 15.19 5.13 -8.88
N THR A 118 13.92 4.84 -9.17
CA THR A 118 12.83 5.80 -9.12
C THR A 118 11.49 5.11 -8.88
N PHE A 119 10.45 5.87 -8.55
CA PHE A 119 9.09 5.36 -8.54
C PHE A 119 8.58 5.26 -9.99
N HIS A 120 7.98 4.14 -10.31
CA HIS A 120 7.42 3.83 -11.63
C HIS A 120 5.91 3.88 -11.58
N ASN A 121 5.29 4.51 -12.58
CA ASN A 121 3.84 4.46 -12.72
C ASN A 121 3.38 3.04 -13.13
N TYR A 122 2.06 2.82 -13.16
CA TYR A 122 1.47 1.51 -13.43
C TYR A 122 1.91 0.93 -14.80
N ASP A 123 2.00 1.75 -15.86
CA ASP A 123 2.35 1.27 -17.20
C ASP A 123 3.84 0.88 -17.27
N GLN A 124 4.72 1.69 -16.67
CA GLN A 124 6.16 1.39 -16.57
C GLN A 124 6.40 0.11 -15.78
N LEU A 125 5.73 -0.04 -14.63
CA LEU A 125 5.82 -1.24 -13.81
C LEU A 125 5.28 -2.48 -14.56
N THR A 126 4.16 -2.34 -15.27
CA THR A 126 3.58 -3.42 -16.09
C THR A 126 4.54 -3.85 -17.20
N THR A 127 5.18 -2.90 -17.87
CA THR A 127 6.18 -3.18 -18.93
C THR A 127 7.35 -3.96 -18.35
N TRP A 128 7.91 -3.49 -17.25
CA TRP A 128 9.00 -4.17 -16.54
C TRP A 128 8.61 -5.58 -16.08
N LEU A 129 7.40 -5.77 -15.52
CA LEU A 129 6.91 -7.10 -15.12
C LEU A 129 6.88 -8.08 -16.28
N LYS A 130 6.41 -7.66 -17.45
CA LYS A 130 6.39 -8.50 -18.66
C LYS A 130 7.81 -8.88 -19.10
N GLU A 131 8.73 -7.93 -19.07
CA GLU A 131 10.14 -8.15 -19.47
C GLU A 131 10.86 -9.08 -18.50
N ILE A 132 10.78 -8.85 -17.19
CA ILE A 132 11.50 -9.67 -16.22
C ILE A 132 10.94 -11.09 -16.13
N VAL A 133 9.63 -11.27 -16.24
CA VAL A 133 9.00 -12.59 -16.27
C VAL A 133 9.39 -13.34 -17.55
N ASN A 134 9.37 -12.68 -18.70
CA ASN A 134 9.80 -13.30 -19.96
C ASN A 134 11.27 -13.76 -19.90
N SER A 135 12.16 -12.95 -19.35
CA SER A 135 13.59 -13.30 -19.19
C SER A 135 13.87 -14.39 -18.15
N HIS A 136 12.90 -14.68 -17.25
CA HIS A 136 13.00 -15.71 -16.22
C HIS A 136 11.84 -16.70 -16.28
N SER A 137 11.38 -17.08 -17.47
CA SER A 137 10.18 -17.89 -17.72
C SER A 137 10.20 -19.29 -17.10
N THR A 138 11.38 -19.81 -16.70
CA THR A 138 11.51 -21.07 -15.96
C THR A 138 11.19 -20.94 -14.48
N LEU A 139 11.19 -19.72 -13.93
CA LEU A 139 10.96 -19.42 -12.51
C LEU A 139 9.72 -18.58 -12.29
N ALA A 140 9.25 -17.86 -13.31
CA ALA A 140 8.20 -16.86 -13.19
C ALA A 140 7.07 -17.05 -14.20
N THR A 141 5.84 -16.76 -13.77
CA THR A 141 4.66 -16.67 -14.64
C THR A 141 3.89 -15.41 -14.30
N LEU A 142 3.47 -14.63 -15.31
CA LEU A 142 2.64 -13.46 -15.15
C LEU A 142 1.18 -13.79 -15.49
N LEU A 143 0.26 -13.45 -14.59
CA LEU A 143 -1.17 -13.72 -14.72
C LEU A 143 -1.96 -12.44 -14.44
N SER A 144 -3.05 -12.21 -15.18
CA SER A 144 -4.07 -11.26 -14.78
C SER A 144 -5.10 -11.99 -13.92
N ILE A 145 -5.27 -11.59 -12.66
CA ILE A 145 -6.25 -12.20 -11.74
C ILE A 145 -7.61 -11.50 -11.77
N GLY A 146 -7.71 -10.38 -12.48
CA GLY A 146 -8.93 -9.60 -12.65
C GLY A 146 -8.70 -8.29 -13.37
N LYS A 147 -9.79 -7.55 -13.55
CA LYS A 147 -9.79 -6.20 -14.13
C LYS A 147 -10.40 -5.22 -13.13
N THR A 148 -9.79 -4.04 -13.03
CA THR A 148 -10.33 -2.92 -12.26
C THR A 148 -11.55 -2.29 -12.92
N TYR A 149 -12.14 -1.28 -12.29
CA TYR A 149 -13.24 -0.51 -12.86
C TYR A 149 -12.82 0.21 -14.17
N GLU A 150 -11.64 0.80 -14.24
CA GLU A 150 -11.09 1.45 -15.44
C GLU A 150 -10.44 0.44 -16.41
N ASN A 151 -10.72 -0.85 -16.26
CA ASN A 151 -10.29 -1.94 -17.14
C ASN A 151 -8.78 -2.20 -17.17
N ARG A 152 -8.02 -1.83 -16.13
CA ARG A 152 -6.62 -2.23 -15.97
C ARG A 152 -6.53 -3.66 -15.43
N ASP A 153 -5.48 -4.38 -15.85
CA ASP A 153 -5.20 -5.71 -15.32
C ASP A 153 -4.71 -5.63 -13.87
N ILE A 154 -5.17 -6.55 -13.03
CA ILE A 154 -4.56 -6.78 -11.72
C ILE A 154 -3.54 -7.89 -11.92
N TRP A 155 -2.26 -7.48 -12.08
CA TRP A 155 -1.18 -8.42 -12.39
C TRP A 155 -0.72 -9.17 -11.15
N LEU A 156 -0.55 -10.49 -11.29
CA LEU A 156 0.06 -11.38 -10.31
C LEU A 156 1.28 -12.06 -10.95
N VAL A 157 2.41 -12.00 -10.26
CA VAL A 157 3.62 -12.76 -10.60
C VAL A 157 3.68 -13.98 -9.70
N LYS A 158 3.67 -15.17 -10.30
CA LYS A 158 3.94 -16.41 -9.58
C LYS A 158 5.41 -16.77 -9.73
N LEU A 159 6.12 -16.94 -8.62
CA LEU A 159 7.55 -17.27 -8.56
C LEU A 159 7.74 -18.63 -7.89
N THR A 160 8.46 -19.52 -8.57
CA THR A 160 8.80 -20.85 -8.03
C THR A 160 9.81 -21.56 -8.93
N SER A 161 10.70 -22.37 -8.40
CA SER A 161 11.51 -23.27 -9.23
C SER A 161 10.75 -24.56 -9.53
N ASN A 162 11.05 -25.20 -10.65
CA ASN A 162 10.50 -26.51 -10.99
C ASN A 162 11.48 -27.62 -10.57
N ASN A 163 11.62 -27.85 -9.27
CA ASN A 163 12.52 -28.88 -8.72
C ASN A 163 11.82 -30.19 -8.32
N GLY A 164 10.54 -30.34 -8.66
CA GLY A 164 9.74 -31.55 -8.37
C GLY A 164 9.33 -31.72 -6.89
N GLN A 165 9.66 -30.75 -6.01
CA GLN A 165 9.30 -30.80 -4.60
C GLN A 165 7.94 -30.14 -4.33
N ALA A 166 7.21 -30.66 -3.34
CA ALA A 166 6.04 -29.98 -2.79
C ALA A 166 6.46 -28.67 -2.14
N LYS A 167 5.71 -27.59 -2.40
CA LYS A 167 6.05 -26.26 -1.93
C LYS A 167 4.97 -25.68 -1.04
N LYS A 168 5.41 -24.92 -0.05
CA LYS A 168 4.56 -24.00 0.70
C LYS A 168 4.15 -22.84 -0.18
N LYS A 169 2.99 -22.25 0.12
CA LYS A 169 2.43 -21.18 -0.69
C LYS A 169 2.22 -19.92 0.11
N ILE A 170 2.72 -18.82 -0.43
CA ILE A 170 2.50 -17.49 0.11
C ILE A 170 1.79 -16.60 -0.90
N PHE A 171 0.82 -15.83 -0.43
CA PHE A 171 0.24 -14.73 -1.17
C PHE A 171 0.71 -13.41 -0.58
N MET A 172 1.16 -12.49 -1.43
CA MET A 172 1.61 -11.16 -1.05
C MET A 172 0.97 -10.12 -1.95
N ASP A 173 0.44 -9.06 -1.38
CA ASP A 173 -0.01 -7.90 -2.16
C ASP A 173 0.60 -6.60 -1.66
N PHE A 174 0.69 -5.67 -2.60
CA PHE A 174 1.26 -4.34 -2.45
C PHE A 174 0.35 -3.32 -3.12
N GLY A 175 0.43 -2.05 -2.69
CA GLY A 175 -0.26 -0.96 -3.35
C GLY A 175 -1.78 -1.05 -3.34
N ILE A 176 -2.37 -1.52 -2.23
CA ILE A 176 -3.83 -1.49 -2.03
C ILE A 176 -4.32 -0.03 -1.86
N HIS A 177 -3.52 0.83 -1.19
CA HIS A 177 -3.75 2.26 -1.15
C HIS A 177 -2.84 2.98 -2.13
N ALA A 178 -3.43 3.87 -2.93
CA ALA A 178 -2.78 4.44 -4.10
C ALA A 178 -1.60 5.38 -3.80
N ARG A 179 -1.64 6.11 -2.67
CA ARG A 179 -0.62 7.08 -2.25
C ARG A 179 0.65 6.45 -1.67
N GLU A 180 0.64 5.16 -1.39
CA GLU A 180 1.70 4.41 -0.71
C GLU A 180 2.75 3.87 -1.70
N TRP A 181 3.41 4.74 -2.45
CA TRP A 181 4.28 4.35 -3.56
C TRP A 181 5.46 3.44 -3.19
N ILE A 182 5.94 3.53 -1.94
CA ILE A 182 7.03 2.66 -1.48
C ILE A 182 6.61 1.18 -1.41
N SER A 183 5.31 0.89 -1.26
CA SER A 183 4.79 -0.46 -1.22
C SER A 183 4.94 -1.18 -2.57
N PRO A 184 4.40 -0.70 -3.71
CA PRO A 184 4.67 -1.28 -5.03
C PRO A 184 6.15 -1.37 -5.38
N ALA A 185 6.94 -0.35 -5.03
CA ALA A 185 8.38 -0.34 -5.27
C ALA A 185 9.10 -1.46 -4.50
N THR A 186 8.69 -1.74 -3.26
CA THR A 186 9.19 -2.86 -2.46
C THR A 186 8.79 -4.20 -3.05
N GLY A 187 7.56 -4.35 -3.54
CA GLY A 187 7.12 -5.56 -4.27
C GLY A 187 7.97 -5.84 -5.51
N ALA A 188 8.24 -4.80 -6.30
CA ALA A 188 9.12 -4.90 -7.46
C ALA A 188 10.56 -5.26 -7.06
N TYR A 189 11.07 -4.71 -5.95
CA TYR A 189 12.37 -5.06 -5.42
C TYR A 189 12.47 -6.54 -5.07
N ILE A 190 11.50 -7.09 -4.35
CA ILE A 190 11.47 -8.50 -3.94
C ILE A 190 11.43 -9.42 -5.16
N ILE A 191 10.60 -9.12 -6.16
CA ILE A 191 10.52 -9.89 -7.42
C ILE A 191 11.88 -9.89 -8.12
N ASN A 192 12.50 -8.72 -8.27
CA ASN A 192 13.80 -8.59 -8.92
C ASN A 192 14.91 -9.39 -8.20
N GLU A 193 15.00 -9.26 -6.88
CA GLU A 193 16.02 -9.96 -6.08
C GLU A 193 15.88 -11.48 -6.19
N LEU A 194 14.67 -12.00 -6.08
CA LEU A 194 14.41 -13.43 -6.18
C LEU A 194 14.79 -13.99 -7.56
N LEU A 195 14.42 -13.29 -8.63
CA LEU A 195 14.69 -13.77 -10.00
C LEU A 195 16.15 -13.62 -10.40
N THR A 196 16.72 -12.45 -10.20
CA THR A 196 18.08 -12.17 -10.67
C THR A 196 19.17 -12.88 -9.85
N LYS A 197 18.90 -13.16 -8.57
CA LYS A 197 19.85 -13.85 -7.68
C LYS A 197 19.66 -15.36 -7.60
N TYR A 198 18.63 -15.94 -8.19
CA TYR A 198 18.37 -17.38 -8.13
C TYR A 198 19.56 -18.21 -8.63
N ALA A 199 20.14 -17.86 -9.78
CA ALA A 199 21.26 -18.58 -10.39
C ALA A 199 22.54 -18.52 -9.56
N THR A 200 22.73 -17.50 -8.72
CA THR A 200 23.91 -17.36 -7.84
C THR A 200 23.79 -18.20 -6.57
N GLY A 201 22.63 -18.83 -6.34
CA GLY A 201 22.38 -19.62 -5.13
C GLY A 201 21.93 -18.77 -3.93
N GLY A 202 22.23 -19.22 -2.71
CA GLY A 202 21.89 -18.51 -1.48
C GLY A 202 20.39 -18.45 -1.20
N ASP A 203 19.94 -17.33 -0.63
CA ASP A 203 18.57 -17.17 -0.14
C ASP A 203 17.53 -17.21 -1.24
N ALA A 204 17.75 -16.53 -2.36
CA ALA A 204 16.82 -16.51 -3.49
C ALA A 204 16.55 -17.94 -4.00
N LYS A 205 17.62 -18.76 -4.13
CA LYS A 205 17.48 -20.15 -4.53
C LYS A 205 16.73 -20.97 -3.48
N THR A 206 17.10 -20.85 -2.22
CA THR A 206 16.44 -21.56 -1.12
C THR A 206 14.95 -21.26 -1.09
N ILE A 207 14.56 -19.99 -1.20
CA ILE A 207 13.15 -19.58 -1.17
C ILE A 207 12.41 -20.13 -2.38
N LEU A 208 12.87 -19.94 -3.61
CA LEU A 208 12.17 -20.42 -4.80
C LEU A 208 12.16 -21.95 -4.91
N ASP A 209 13.08 -22.65 -4.26
CA ASP A 209 13.11 -24.11 -4.20
C ASP A 209 12.12 -24.68 -3.17
N THR A 210 11.72 -23.92 -2.15
CA THR A 210 10.84 -24.35 -1.05
C THR A 210 9.47 -23.73 -1.07
N TRP A 211 9.30 -22.58 -1.72
CA TRP A 211 8.06 -21.82 -1.75
C TRP A 211 7.55 -21.57 -3.18
N GLU A 212 6.23 -21.49 -3.31
CA GLU A 212 5.53 -20.90 -4.44
C GLU A 212 4.99 -19.53 -3.99
N LEU A 213 5.59 -18.44 -4.51
CA LEU A 213 5.20 -17.09 -4.14
C LEU A 213 4.23 -16.53 -5.18
N HIS A 214 3.13 -15.97 -4.70
CA HIS A 214 2.12 -15.28 -5.50
C HIS A 214 2.12 -13.82 -5.10
N ILE A 215 2.62 -12.94 -5.97
CA ILE A 215 2.86 -11.53 -5.67
C ILE A 215 2.00 -10.65 -6.57
N VAL A 216 1.15 -9.82 -5.98
CA VAL A 216 0.42 -8.74 -6.67
C VAL A 216 1.14 -7.41 -6.37
N PRO A 217 1.93 -6.87 -7.31
CA PRO A 217 2.73 -5.66 -7.05
C PRO A 217 1.90 -4.39 -6.89
N VAL A 218 0.72 -4.33 -7.53
CA VAL A 218 -0.23 -3.22 -7.41
C VAL A 218 -1.64 -3.80 -7.37
N LEU A 219 -2.24 -3.84 -6.18
CA LEU A 219 -3.60 -4.36 -6.01
C LEU A 219 -4.66 -3.35 -6.45
N ASN A 220 -4.35 -2.05 -6.39
CA ASN A 220 -5.22 -0.94 -6.80
C ASN A 220 -4.64 -0.20 -8.02
N PRO A 221 -4.68 -0.80 -9.23
CA PRO A 221 -4.10 -0.19 -10.43
C PRO A 221 -4.70 1.17 -10.79
N ASP A 222 -6.02 1.34 -10.64
CA ASP A 222 -6.70 2.59 -11.01
C ASP A 222 -6.34 3.72 -10.06
N GLY A 223 -6.39 3.48 -8.75
CA GLY A 223 -5.96 4.46 -7.76
C GLY A 223 -4.48 4.81 -7.93
N TYR A 224 -3.62 3.81 -8.13
CA TYR A 224 -2.18 4.01 -8.33
C TYR A 224 -1.87 4.85 -9.57
N ALA A 225 -2.51 4.55 -10.71
CA ALA A 225 -2.37 5.37 -11.93
C ALA A 225 -2.86 6.80 -11.70
N HIS A 226 -3.97 6.97 -10.96
CA HIS A 226 -4.52 8.28 -10.62
C HIS A 226 -3.59 9.09 -9.69
N SER A 227 -2.94 8.44 -8.72
CA SER A 227 -1.98 9.11 -7.83
C SER A 227 -0.73 9.60 -8.57
N HIS A 228 -0.32 8.94 -9.65
CA HIS A 228 0.78 9.38 -10.51
C HIS A 228 0.41 10.49 -11.49
N SER A 229 -0.85 10.53 -11.92
CA SER A 229 -1.27 11.43 -13.02
C SER A 229 -2.03 12.67 -12.55
N THR A 230 -2.78 12.58 -11.44
CA THR A 230 -3.77 13.59 -11.07
C THR A 230 -3.68 14.01 -9.61
N ALA A 231 -3.87 13.09 -8.65
CA ALA A 231 -3.98 13.43 -7.22
C ALA A 231 -3.01 12.56 -6.40
N ARG A 232 -1.82 13.10 -6.08
CA ARG A 232 -0.72 12.36 -5.42
C ARG A 232 -1.14 11.72 -4.08
N MET A 233 -2.04 12.38 -3.34
CA MET A 233 -2.51 11.90 -2.04
C MET A 233 -3.75 10.99 -2.14
N TRP A 234 -4.15 10.56 -3.33
CA TRP A 234 -5.29 9.66 -3.51
C TRP A 234 -5.06 8.31 -2.83
N ARG A 235 -6.04 7.85 -2.03
CA ARG A 235 -5.98 6.59 -1.28
C ARG A 235 -6.78 5.45 -1.93
N LYS A 236 -8.07 5.73 -2.24
CA LYS A 236 -9.10 4.75 -2.64
C LYS A 236 -8.89 4.18 -4.05
N ASN A 237 -9.73 3.21 -4.46
CA ASN A 237 -9.85 2.85 -5.89
C ASN A 237 -10.58 3.96 -6.67
N ARG A 238 -10.97 3.69 -7.93
CA ARG A 238 -11.54 4.73 -8.80
C ARG A 238 -12.98 4.48 -9.25
N ARG A 239 -13.68 3.53 -8.62
CA ARG A 239 -15.09 3.29 -8.97
C ARG A 239 -15.96 4.46 -8.54
N PRO A 240 -16.81 5.04 -9.43
CA PRO A 240 -17.81 6.02 -9.05
C PRO A 240 -18.77 5.43 -8.00
N THR A 241 -19.12 6.23 -7.01
CA THR A 241 -19.99 5.82 -5.92
C THR A 241 -21.29 6.63 -5.93
N SER A 242 -21.53 7.53 -5.00
CA SER A 242 -22.73 8.35 -4.92
C SER A 242 -22.43 9.82 -5.20
N GLY A 243 -23.26 10.49 -5.97
CA GLY A 243 -23.05 11.89 -6.34
C GLY A 243 -21.75 12.09 -7.11
N THR A 244 -20.90 12.98 -6.62
CA THR A 244 -19.55 13.25 -7.18
C THR A 244 -18.44 12.46 -6.49
N CYS A 245 -18.75 11.66 -5.46
CA CYS A 245 -17.77 10.91 -4.70
C CYS A 245 -17.26 9.71 -5.50
N ILE A 246 -15.96 9.46 -5.41
CA ILE A 246 -15.30 8.39 -6.15
C ILE A 246 -14.48 7.54 -5.19
N GLY A 247 -14.51 6.23 -5.43
CA GLY A 247 -13.62 5.26 -4.78
C GLY A 247 -14.15 4.69 -3.47
N VAL A 248 -13.62 3.52 -3.18
CA VAL A 248 -13.82 2.75 -1.95
C VAL A 248 -12.44 2.46 -1.37
N ASP A 249 -12.30 2.54 -0.05
CA ASP A 249 -11.12 2.03 0.64
C ASP A 249 -11.12 0.50 0.54
N LEU A 250 -10.22 -0.02 -0.27
CA LEU A 250 -10.15 -1.46 -0.52
C LEU A 250 -9.85 -2.24 0.77
N ASN A 251 -9.04 -1.67 1.70
CA ASN A 251 -8.75 -2.31 2.99
C ASN A 251 -9.82 -2.06 4.06
N ARG A 252 -11.03 -1.70 3.65
CA ARG A 252 -12.28 -1.69 4.42
C ARG A 252 -13.39 -2.49 3.72
N ASN A 253 -13.12 -3.08 2.56
CA ASN A 253 -14.14 -3.72 1.71
C ASN A 253 -14.18 -5.26 1.81
N PHE A 254 -13.22 -5.90 2.50
CA PHE A 254 -13.19 -7.37 2.64
C PHE A 254 -14.29 -7.90 3.55
N GLY A 255 -14.76 -9.13 3.26
CA GLY A 255 -16.02 -9.65 3.79
C GLY A 255 -16.02 -10.10 5.25
N TYR A 256 -14.85 -10.34 5.87
CA TYR A 256 -14.80 -10.78 7.25
C TYR A 256 -15.03 -9.61 8.21
N MET A 257 -16.08 -9.72 9.04
CA MET A 257 -16.50 -8.66 9.98
C MET A 257 -16.67 -7.27 9.34
N TRP A 258 -17.04 -7.23 8.06
CA TRP A 258 -17.26 -5.99 7.33
C TRP A 258 -18.26 -5.07 8.06
N ASN A 259 -17.99 -3.75 8.05
CA ASN A 259 -18.81 -2.71 8.67
C ASN A 259 -19.09 -2.93 10.18
N LYS A 260 -18.07 -3.38 10.93
CA LYS A 260 -18.14 -3.55 12.39
C LYS A 260 -17.43 -2.44 13.17
N GLY A 261 -17.10 -1.32 12.51
CA GLY A 261 -16.46 -0.14 13.08
C GLY A 261 -15.13 0.21 12.41
N GLY A 262 -14.66 1.43 12.62
CA GLY A 262 -13.40 1.95 12.08
C GLY A 262 -13.39 2.14 10.56
N SER A 263 -14.57 2.32 9.95
CA SER A 263 -14.74 2.64 8.54
C SER A 263 -15.95 3.53 8.37
N SER A 264 -16.01 4.28 7.27
CA SER A 264 -17.10 5.20 6.97
C SER A 264 -18.14 4.61 6.03
N SER A 265 -19.41 4.99 6.24
CA SER A 265 -20.50 4.77 5.28
C SER A 265 -20.71 5.95 4.32
N ASN A 266 -20.00 7.06 4.50
CA ASN A 266 -20.03 8.20 3.59
C ASN A 266 -19.11 7.95 2.38
N PRO A 267 -19.62 7.94 1.14
CA PRO A 267 -18.84 7.68 -0.05
C PRO A 267 -17.70 8.67 -0.32
N CYS A 268 -17.77 9.87 0.24
CA CYS A 268 -16.74 10.89 0.08
C CYS A 268 -15.52 10.70 0.99
N ASP A 269 -15.64 9.94 2.07
CA ASP A 269 -14.57 9.75 3.03
C ASP A 269 -13.48 8.80 2.50
N ASP A 270 -12.25 9.01 2.93
CA ASP A 270 -11.09 8.17 2.56
C ASP A 270 -11.21 6.73 3.08
N THR A 271 -11.94 6.52 4.20
CA THR A 271 -12.17 5.21 4.81
C THR A 271 -13.52 4.58 4.43
N TYR A 272 -14.14 5.02 3.32
CA TYR A 272 -15.42 4.49 2.86
C TYR A 272 -15.34 3.00 2.52
N HIS A 273 -16.14 2.17 3.21
CA HIS A 273 -16.10 0.70 3.11
C HIS A 273 -16.88 0.10 1.90
N GLY A 274 -17.49 0.95 1.05
CA GLY A 274 -18.31 0.48 -0.06
C GLY A 274 -19.78 0.20 0.32
N GLY A 275 -20.60 -0.04 -0.69
CA GLY A 275 -22.04 -0.32 -0.50
C GLY A 275 -22.34 -1.73 0.03
N SER A 276 -21.40 -2.65 -0.07
CA SER A 276 -21.44 -4.01 0.50
C SER A 276 -20.05 -4.59 0.62
N ALA A 277 -19.91 -5.63 1.42
CA ALA A 277 -18.68 -6.43 1.47
C ALA A 277 -18.32 -6.97 0.08
N MET A 278 -17.04 -6.97 -0.25
CA MET A 278 -16.54 -7.47 -1.55
C MET A 278 -17.22 -6.80 -2.76
N SER A 279 -17.62 -5.52 -2.64
CA SER A 279 -18.24 -4.79 -3.75
C SER A 279 -17.24 -4.46 -4.87
N GLU A 280 -15.97 -4.30 -4.53
CA GLU A 280 -14.94 -3.82 -5.45
C GLU A 280 -14.31 -4.94 -6.28
N ASN A 281 -13.94 -4.61 -7.52
CA ASN A 281 -13.36 -5.59 -8.44
C ASN A 281 -12.03 -6.15 -7.93
N GLU A 282 -11.23 -5.33 -7.30
CA GLU A 282 -9.94 -5.66 -6.72
C GLU A 282 -10.10 -6.68 -5.57
N ALA A 283 -11.05 -6.46 -4.66
CA ALA A 283 -11.36 -7.39 -3.58
C ALA A 283 -11.91 -8.72 -4.13
N LYS A 284 -12.80 -8.66 -5.14
CA LYS A 284 -13.31 -9.86 -5.84
C LYS A 284 -12.22 -10.62 -6.55
N ALA A 285 -11.25 -9.94 -7.16
CA ALA A 285 -10.12 -10.58 -7.83
C ALA A 285 -9.29 -11.42 -6.85
N LEU A 286 -8.97 -10.88 -5.66
CA LEU A 286 -8.32 -11.64 -4.60
C LEU A 286 -9.18 -12.81 -4.15
N GLN A 287 -10.46 -12.58 -3.85
CA GLN A 287 -11.38 -13.62 -3.43
C GLN A 287 -11.42 -14.76 -4.43
N ASN A 288 -11.64 -14.46 -5.71
CA ASN A 288 -11.73 -15.47 -6.76
C ASN A 288 -10.42 -16.25 -6.94
N TYR A 289 -9.29 -15.55 -6.80
CA TYR A 289 -7.99 -16.19 -6.97
C TYR A 289 -7.60 -17.05 -5.76
N MET A 290 -7.85 -16.59 -4.55
CA MET A 290 -7.38 -17.25 -3.31
C MET A 290 -8.31 -18.34 -2.79
N THR A 291 -9.63 -18.22 -3.01
CA THR A 291 -10.61 -19.20 -2.53
C THR A 291 -10.34 -20.60 -3.11
N ASN A 292 -10.51 -21.64 -2.31
CA ASN A 292 -10.30 -23.04 -2.64
C ASN A 292 -8.84 -23.42 -3.00
N LYS A 293 -7.87 -22.62 -2.59
CA LYS A 293 -6.44 -22.96 -2.68
C LYS A 293 -5.84 -23.03 -1.28
N PRO A 294 -4.92 -23.96 -1.04
CA PRO A 294 -4.20 -24.01 0.24
C PRO A 294 -3.14 -22.92 0.28
N TRP A 295 -3.16 -22.11 1.33
CA TRP A 295 -2.18 -21.05 1.59
C TRP A 295 -1.56 -21.26 2.96
N ASP A 296 -0.23 -21.20 3.05
CA ASP A 296 0.49 -21.28 4.32
C ASP A 296 0.58 -19.91 5.01
N THR A 297 0.67 -18.82 4.21
CA THR A 297 0.77 -17.47 4.75
C THR A 297 0.25 -16.41 3.78
N TYR A 298 -0.18 -15.28 4.34
CA TYR A 298 -0.61 -14.08 3.62
C TYR A 298 0.09 -12.86 4.21
N LEU A 299 0.62 -12.01 3.34
CA LEU A 299 1.23 -10.74 3.73
C LEU A 299 0.69 -9.62 2.84
N THR A 300 0.20 -8.54 3.45
CA THR A 300 -0.13 -7.28 2.75
C THR A 300 0.84 -6.19 3.18
N PHE A 301 1.26 -5.36 2.22
CA PHE A 301 2.28 -4.34 2.44
C PHE A 301 1.73 -2.95 2.18
N HIS A 302 1.74 -2.15 3.21
CA HIS A 302 1.29 -0.78 3.28
C HIS A 302 2.45 0.18 3.56
N SER A 303 2.19 1.45 3.61
CA SER A 303 3.03 2.46 4.25
C SER A 303 2.13 3.56 4.82
N TYR A 304 2.56 4.16 5.91
CA TYR A 304 3.88 4.12 6.53
C TYR A 304 3.79 4.00 8.06
N GLY A 305 4.86 3.53 8.72
CA GLY A 305 4.86 3.50 10.19
C GLY A 305 5.93 2.61 10.82
N GLN A 306 6.56 1.69 10.08
CA GLN A 306 7.45 0.62 10.59
C GLN A 306 6.72 -0.28 11.60
N TRP A 307 5.61 -0.89 11.16
CA TRP A 307 4.81 -1.77 11.98
C TRP A 307 4.60 -3.10 11.29
N LEU A 308 4.49 -4.12 12.11
CA LEU A 308 4.18 -5.47 11.67
C LEU A 308 2.96 -5.95 12.47
N PHE A 309 1.80 -5.80 11.85
CA PHE A 309 0.54 -6.15 12.48
C PHE A 309 0.20 -7.62 12.27
N THR A 310 -0.25 -8.23 13.36
CA THR A 310 -1.03 -9.47 13.30
C THR A 310 -2.51 -9.11 13.18
N ASN A 311 -3.36 -10.05 12.76
CA ASN A 311 -4.79 -9.97 12.97
C ASN A 311 -5.05 -9.95 14.51
N TRP A 312 -6.08 -9.30 15.03
CA TRP A 312 -7.26 -8.77 14.34
C TRP A 312 -7.21 -7.25 14.23
N GLY A 313 -7.84 -6.71 13.13
CA GLY A 313 -8.16 -5.30 13.01
C GLY A 313 -9.56 -4.96 13.52
N TYR A 314 -10.52 -5.87 13.41
CA TYR A 314 -11.91 -5.63 13.80
C TYR A 314 -12.19 -5.68 15.31
N THR A 315 -11.26 -6.16 16.13
CA THR A 315 -11.42 -6.32 17.59
C THR A 315 -10.07 -6.28 18.31
N THR A 316 -10.07 -5.77 19.53
CA THR A 316 -8.90 -5.77 20.43
C THR A 316 -8.66 -7.11 21.12
N ALA A 317 -9.53 -8.10 20.92
CA ALA A 317 -9.34 -9.45 21.46
C ALA A 317 -8.18 -10.16 20.74
N ASP A 318 -7.33 -10.84 21.47
CA ASP A 318 -6.24 -11.63 20.91
C ASP A 318 -6.78 -12.80 20.05
N PRO A 319 -6.18 -13.07 18.89
CA PRO A 319 -6.44 -14.31 18.18
C PRO A 319 -5.88 -15.50 18.98
N PRO A 320 -6.44 -16.73 18.81
CA PRO A 320 -6.01 -17.92 19.59
C PRO A 320 -4.49 -18.18 19.56
N ASN A 321 -3.82 -17.76 18.48
CA ASN A 321 -2.38 -18.03 18.25
C ASN A 321 -1.51 -16.79 18.40
N PHE A 322 -1.94 -15.77 19.13
CA PHE A 322 -1.31 -14.46 19.16
C PHE A 322 0.20 -14.51 19.47
N ASN A 323 0.61 -15.27 20.49
CA ASN A 323 2.03 -15.41 20.85
C ASN A 323 2.86 -16.06 19.72
N LEU A 324 2.31 -17.04 19.02
CA LEU A 324 2.96 -17.66 17.87
C LEU A 324 3.09 -16.66 16.71
N LEU A 325 2.03 -15.92 16.42
CA LEU A 325 2.06 -14.87 15.38
C LEU A 325 3.12 -13.82 15.71
N LYS A 326 3.14 -13.31 16.93
CA LYS A 326 4.16 -12.34 17.39
C LYS A 326 5.58 -12.88 17.30
N SER A 327 5.80 -14.14 17.67
CA SER A 327 7.14 -14.74 17.64
C SER A 327 7.69 -14.84 16.19
N LYS A 328 6.85 -15.23 15.23
CA LYS A 328 7.24 -15.27 13.81
C LYS A 328 7.43 -13.86 13.23
N ALA A 329 6.55 -12.90 13.54
CA ALA A 329 6.71 -11.50 13.17
C ALA A 329 8.03 -10.93 13.70
N LYS A 330 8.42 -11.29 14.92
CA LYS A 330 9.69 -10.86 15.53
C LYS A 330 10.91 -11.31 14.75
N VAL A 331 10.91 -12.51 14.17
CA VAL A 331 12.04 -12.98 13.33
C VAL A 331 12.24 -12.06 12.13
N SER A 332 11.14 -11.67 11.44
CA SER A 332 11.21 -10.71 10.34
C SER A 332 11.71 -9.33 10.81
N ALA A 333 11.12 -8.80 11.89
CA ALA A 333 11.48 -7.48 12.42
C ALA A 333 12.94 -7.40 12.90
N ASP A 334 13.46 -8.45 13.55
CA ASP A 334 14.86 -8.52 13.97
C ASP A 334 15.81 -8.58 12.76
N ALA A 335 15.44 -9.31 11.71
CA ALA A 335 16.21 -9.37 10.46
C ALA A 335 16.23 -8.01 9.74
N ILE A 336 15.09 -7.32 9.64
CA ILE A 336 15.02 -5.94 9.13
C ILE A 336 15.94 -5.02 9.94
N ARG A 337 15.86 -5.09 11.28
CA ARG A 337 16.69 -4.28 12.17
C ARG A 337 18.17 -4.48 11.95
N SER A 338 18.61 -5.70 11.64
CA SER A 338 20.03 -6.01 11.42
C SER A 338 20.59 -5.33 10.18
N VAL A 339 19.77 -4.90 9.22
CA VAL A 339 20.21 -4.26 7.96
C VAL A 339 20.47 -2.76 8.16
N ASN A 340 19.44 -2.03 8.61
CA ASN A 340 19.47 -0.55 8.66
C ASN A 340 19.15 0.01 10.07
N GLY A 341 19.06 -0.83 11.09
CA GLY A 341 18.73 -0.42 12.46
C GLY A 341 17.25 -0.06 12.68
N ARG A 342 16.39 -0.19 11.68
CA ARG A 342 14.96 0.14 11.77
C ARG A 342 14.22 -0.82 12.70
N VAL A 343 13.42 -0.25 13.59
CA VAL A 343 12.66 -1.01 14.59
C VAL A 343 11.19 -1.03 14.19
N TYR A 344 10.66 -2.23 14.03
CA TYR A 344 9.23 -2.44 13.78
C TYR A 344 8.51 -2.74 15.08
N THR A 345 7.40 -2.04 15.34
CA THR A 345 6.47 -2.37 16.43
C THR A 345 5.59 -3.54 16.01
N ILE A 346 5.43 -4.54 16.90
CA ILE A 346 4.69 -5.77 16.59
C ILE A 346 3.50 -5.89 17.53
N GLY A 347 2.32 -6.16 16.97
CA GLY A 347 1.10 -6.41 17.74
C GLY A 347 -0.13 -6.54 16.87
N SER A 348 -1.30 -6.69 17.47
CA SER A 348 -2.57 -6.65 16.74
C SER A 348 -2.86 -5.21 16.28
N SER A 349 -3.33 -5.03 15.06
CA SER A 349 -3.63 -3.69 14.55
C SER A 349 -4.67 -2.96 15.40
N ALA A 350 -5.73 -3.64 15.83
CA ALA A 350 -6.75 -3.03 16.69
C ALA A 350 -6.25 -2.62 18.08
N GLN A 351 -5.21 -3.30 18.62
CA GLN A 351 -4.63 -2.94 19.91
C GLN A 351 -3.65 -1.77 19.82
N LEU A 352 -2.88 -1.72 18.76
CA LEU A 352 -1.87 -0.68 18.56
C LEU A 352 -2.46 0.60 17.96
N LEU A 353 -3.48 0.45 17.10
CA LEU A 353 -4.19 1.54 16.46
C LEU A 353 -5.60 1.69 17.06
N TYR A 354 -6.59 1.64 16.24
CA TYR A 354 -8.01 1.61 16.55
C TYR A 354 -8.68 0.41 15.85
N VAL A 355 -9.88 0.07 16.26
CA VAL A 355 -10.67 -0.97 15.60
C VAL A 355 -10.98 -0.53 14.17
N ALA A 356 -10.57 -1.34 13.19
CA ALA A 356 -10.86 -1.15 11.77
C ALA A 356 -11.28 -2.48 11.15
N SER A 357 -12.51 -2.56 10.67
CA SER A 357 -13.09 -3.77 10.08
C SER A 357 -13.02 -3.77 8.56
N GLY A 358 -13.04 -4.97 7.96
CA GLY A 358 -13.01 -5.16 6.52
C GLY A 358 -11.61 -5.14 5.91
N GLY A 359 -10.57 -5.36 6.71
CA GLY A 359 -9.20 -5.53 6.26
C GLY A 359 -8.95 -6.87 5.58
N SER A 360 -7.98 -6.90 4.67
CA SER A 360 -7.59 -8.09 3.90
C SER A 360 -6.95 -9.17 4.78
N GLU A 361 -6.14 -8.76 5.75
CA GLU A 361 -5.49 -9.64 6.72
C GLU A 361 -6.50 -10.35 7.64
N ASP A 362 -7.57 -9.66 8.04
CA ASP A 362 -8.65 -10.25 8.81
C ASP A 362 -9.49 -11.22 7.98
N TRP A 363 -9.76 -10.88 6.71
CA TRP A 363 -10.48 -11.74 5.80
C TRP A 363 -9.72 -13.03 5.49
N THR A 364 -8.42 -12.95 5.23
CA THR A 364 -7.59 -14.13 4.95
C THR A 364 -7.48 -15.04 6.17
N ALA A 365 -7.31 -14.48 7.37
CA ALA A 365 -7.29 -15.24 8.60
C ALA A 365 -8.67 -15.80 8.98
N GLY A 366 -9.71 -14.96 8.91
CA GLY A 366 -11.04 -15.29 9.41
C GLY A 366 -11.88 -16.14 8.44
N THR A 367 -11.78 -15.86 7.11
CA THR A 367 -12.56 -16.57 6.08
C THR A 367 -11.76 -17.70 5.45
N LEU A 368 -10.55 -17.44 4.97
CA LEU A 368 -9.72 -18.45 4.32
C LEU A 368 -8.96 -19.35 5.30
N LYS A 369 -8.99 -19.00 6.59
CA LYS A 369 -8.33 -19.75 7.68
C LYS A 369 -6.81 -19.85 7.51
N ILE A 370 -6.21 -18.83 6.90
CA ILE A 370 -4.75 -18.71 6.80
C ILE A 370 -4.22 -18.31 8.17
N LEU A 371 -3.49 -19.23 8.80
CA LEU A 371 -2.99 -19.03 10.16
C LEU A 371 -2.05 -17.84 10.28
N TYR A 372 -1.14 -17.69 9.31
CA TYR A 372 -0.09 -16.67 9.30
C TYR A 372 -0.47 -15.54 8.34
N SER A 373 -1.30 -14.61 8.82
CA SER A 373 -1.77 -13.44 8.11
C SER A 373 -1.24 -12.18 8.78
N TYR A 374 -0.55 -11.31 8.02
CA TYR A 374 0.11 -10.11 8.56
C TYR A 374 -0.04 -8.93 7.63
N CYS A 375 -0.04 -7.72 8.24
CA CYS A 375 0.07 -6.45 7.54
C CYS A 375 1.38 -5.76 7.93
N TYR A 376 2.16 -5.32 6.94
CA TYR A 376 3.36 -4.51 7.11
C TYR A 376 3.06 -3.05 6.80
N GLU A 377 3.43 -2.17 7.71
CA GLU A 377 3.54 -0.73 7.45
C GLU A 377 5.01 -0.39 7.24
N LEU A 378 5.37 -0.15 5.99
CA LEU A 378 6.75 0.09 5.57
C LEU A 378 7.25 1.47 6.01
N PRO A 379 8.58 1.76 5.96
CA PRO A 379 9.11 3.12 6.12
C PRO A 379 8.70 4.03 4.94
N PRO A 380 8.97 5.36 5.08
CA PRO A 380 9.65 5.98 6.20
C PRO A 380 8.72 6.22 7.39
N THR A 381 9.33 6.47 8.57
CA THR A 381 8.61 7.04 9.71
C THR A 381 8.87 8.54 9.77
N GLY A 382 7.92 9.30 10.32
CA GLY A 382 8.09 10.72 10.59
C GLY A 382 7.97 11.63 9.36
N GLY A 383 8.80 12.66 9.27
CA GLY A 383 8.59 13.88 8.53
C GLY A 383 8.25 13.83 7.03
N THR A 384 8.51 12.74 6.31
CA THR A 384 8.16 12.67 4.88
C THR A 384 6.86 11.89 4.61
N GLY A 385 6.45 11.01 5.51
CA GLY A 385 5.21 10.23 5.35
C GLY A 385 5.14 9.50 4.00
N PHE A 386 4.06 9.71 3.24
CA PHE A 386 3.89 9.12 1.90
C PHE A 386 4.88 9.66 0.86
N LEU A 387 5.54 10.79 1.14
CA LEU A 387 6.48 11.46 0.23
C LEU A 387 7.92 10.95 0.44
N ALA A 388 8.09 9.63 0.44
CA ALA A 388 9.39 9.01 0.56
C ALA A 388 10.30 9.40 -0.62
N PRO A 389 11.55 9.83 -0.39
CA PRO A 389 12.48 10.09 -1.48
C PRO A 389 12.85 8.79 -2.20
N THR A 390 13.23 8.86 -3.48
CA THR A 390 13.61 7.68 -4.29
C THR A 390 14.76 6.89 -3.69
N SER A 391 15.63 7.52 -2.90
CA SER A 391 16.71 6.85 -2.15
C SER A 391 16.21 5.83 -1.11
N GLU A 392 14.95 5.90 -0.69
CA GLU A 392 14.33 4.94 0.22
C GLU A 392 13.95 3.62 -0.48
N ILE A 393 13.78 3.59 -1.79
CA ILE A 393 13.35 2.40 -2.53
C ILE A 393 14.29 1.22 -2.28
N LYS A 394 15.59 1.42 -2.51
CA LYS A 394 16.59 0.35 -2.30
C LYS A 394 16.75 -0.04 -0.84
N LYS A 395 16.73 0.93 0.07
CA LYS A 395 16.86 0.66 1.51
C LYS A 395 15.68 -0.15 2.04
N THR A 396 14.47 0.32 1.77
CA THR A 396 13.23 -0.35 2.21
C THR A 396 13.06 -1.70 1.51
N GLY A 397 13.31 -1.77 0.20
CA GLY A 397 13.24 -3.02 -0.55
C GLY A 397 14.21 -4.07 -0.01
N HIS A 398 15.46 -3.69 0.24
CA HIS A 398 16.48 -4.63 0.72
C HIS A 398 16.18 -5.15 2.12
N GLU A 399 15.89 -4.28 3.08
CA GLU A 399 15.59 -4.72 4.45
C GLU A 399 14.32 -5.57 4.52
N THR A 400 13.28 -5.21 3.73
CA THR A 400 12.04 -5.99 3.66
C THR A 400 12.29 -7.37 3.03
N TYR A 401 13.12 -7.46 1.98
CA TYR A 401 13.53 -8.72 1.40
C TYR A 401 14.26 -9.62 2.44
N ILE A 402 15.20 -9.07 3.20
CA ILE A 402 15.90 -9.81 4.26
C ILE A 402 14.93 -10.28 5.35
N GLY A 403 14.00 -9.41 5.78
CA GLY A 403 12.94 -9.77 6.73
C GLY A 403 12.03 -10.87 6.22
N LEU A 404 11.59 -10.80 4.96
CA LEU A 404 10.79 -11.81 4.30
C LEU A 404 11.51 -13.16 4.24
N VAL A 405 12.77 -13.18 3.82
CA VAL A 405 13.59 -14.39 3.76
C VAL A 405 13.72 -15.04 5.14
N ALA A 406 14.03 -14.25 6.17
CA ALA A 406 14.13 -14.74 7.54
C ALA A 406 12.80 -15.34 8.03
N PHE A 407 11.69 -14.66 7.75
CA PHE A 407 10.34 -15.14 8.08
C PHE A 407 10.03 -16.47 7.38
N LEU A 408 10.23 -16.57 6.06
CA LEU A 408 9.93 -17.77 5.30
C LEU A 408 10.78 -18.98 5.70
N LYS A 409 11.99 -18.77 6.19
CA LYS A 409 12.85 -19.85 6.73
C LYS A 409 12.37 -20.41 8.07
N THR A 410 11.38 -19.79 8.73
CA THR A 410 10.82 -20.31 9.99
C THR A 410 9.77 -21.42 9.79
N PHE A 411 9.40 -21.74 8.56
CA PHE A 411 8.44 -22.76 8.19
C PHE A 411 9.16 -24.02 7.74
#